data_8e73ce1b5590d0bbf5f2e76304a7b587
#
_entry.id   8e73ce1b5590d0bbf5f2e76304a7b587
#
_cell.length_a   1.000
_cell.length_b   1.000
_cell.length_c   1.000
_cell.angle_alpha   90.00
_cell.angle_beta   90.00
_cell.angle_gamma   90.00
#
_symmetry.space_group_name_H-M   'P 1'
#
loop_
_entity.id
_entity.type
_entity.pdbx_description
1 polymer ?
#
loop_
_entity_poly.entity_id
_entity_poly.type
_entity_poly.pdbx_seq_one_letter_code
_entity_poly.pdbx_strand_id
1 'polypeptide(L)'
;MTKKSFLPYILLLLIAMPVNAGKDFYEGEPVYASRWRDYRRSSYFGLRFGLNVPTVRYKGTGGEAQTNPLPRYHIGLVYGNKLGDGLPFYLESGLIYTEKGTEIEATEEVEFKKCYMRYLEIPIVLKYKLNTNADDFTVQPFFGGFMAVGVGGTAKLYDSRTKINPFGADRYKRFDAGLRVGCGMAFQNFYFEMGYDIGLFNIAGRNYSEYHYDDFDGHIRTGNLTMSLGVDF
;
A
#
# COMPACT_ATOMS: atom_id res chain seq x y z
N MET A 1 11.29 30.14 -7.82
CA MET A 1 11.56 29.23 -6.70
C MET A 1 11.56 27.81 -7.22
N THR A 2 12.70 27.19 -7.37
CA THR A 2 12.87 25.84 -7.92
C THR A 2 12.36 24.81 -6.92
N LYS A 3 11.28 24.10 -7.26
CA LYS A 3 10.79 22.95 -6.49
C LYS A 3 11.86 21.87 -6.51
N LYS A 4 12.62 21.71 -5.42
CA LYS A 4 13.54 20.58 -5.24
C LYS A 4 12.72 19.29 -5.22
N SER A 5 12.90 18.47 -6.23
CA SER A 5 12.27 17.15 -6.31
C SER A 5 12.90 16.23 -5.25
N PHE A 6 12.09 15.70 -4.35
CA PHE A 6 12.52 14.71 -3.35
C PHE A 6 12.68 13.28 -3.94
N LEU A 7 12.27 13.10 -5.20
CA LEU A 7 12.29 11.80 -5.89
C LEU A 7 13.68 11.12 -5.91
N PRO A 8 14.80 11.83 -6.19
CA PRO A 8 16.11 11.18 -6.21
C PRO A 8 16.58 10.67 -4.83
N TYR A 9 16.16 11.29 -3.73
CA TYR A 9 16.52 10.84 -2.38
C TYR A 9 15.78 9.58 -1.96
N ILE A 10 14.53 9.42 -2.39
CA ILE A 10 13.73 8.20 -2.16
C ILE A 10 14.32 7.03 -2.95
N LEU A 11 14.75 7.27 -4.20
CA LEU A 11 15.42 6.27 -5.03
C LEU A 11 16.78 5.85 -4.44
N LEU A 12 17.53 6.78 -3.85
CA LEU A 12 18.81 6.52 -3.22
C LEU A 12 18.65 5.68 -1.93
N LEU A 13 17.56 5.87 -1.19
CA LEU A 13 17.26 5.10 0.02
C LEU A 13 16.93 3.64 -0.30
N LEU A 14 16.25 3.39 -1.45
CA LEU A 14 15.97 2.05 -1.94
C LEU A 14 17.22 1.31 -2.43
N ILE A 15 18.20 2.04 -2.98
CA ILE A 15 19.47 1.47 -3.46
C ILE A 15 20.45 1.21 -2.30
N ALA A 16 20.32 1.94 -1.20
CA ALA A 16 21.20 1.81 -0.02
C ALA A 16 20.80 0.64 0.91
N MET A 17 19.74 -0.11 0.60
CA MET A 17 19.48 -1.36 1.33
C MET A 17 20.61 -2.36 1.00
N PRO A 18 21.35 -2.84 2.00
CA PRO A 18 22.43 -3.79 1.74
C PRO A 18 21.83 -5.06 1.15
N VAL A 19 22.11 -5.31 -0.12
CA VAL A 19 21.86 -6.60 -0.77
C VAL A 19 22.87 -7.58 -0.20
N ASN A 20 22.70 -8.00 1.03
CA ASN A 20 23.35 -9.20 1.52
C ASN A 20 22.58 -10.41 0.96
N ALA A 21 22.76 -10.66 -0.32
CA ALA A 21 22.50 -11.98 -0.87
C ALA A 21 23.55 -12.93 -0.23
N GLY A 22 23.21 -13.43 0.94
CA GLY A 22 24.03 -14.41 1.64
C GLY A 22 24.24 -15.60 0.72
N LYS A 23 25.48 -15.81 0.34
CA LYS A 23 25.95 -17.01 -0.32
C LYS A 23 25.92 -18.16 0.70
N ASP A 24 24.75 -18.70 0.98
CA ASP A 24 24.63 -19.98 1.66
C ASP A 24 24.36 -21.06 0.64
N PHE A 25 25.38 -21.34 -0.17
CA PHE A 25 25.49 -22.63 -0.87
C PHE A 25 25.93 -23.68 0.14
N TYR A 26 24.99 -24.33 0.79
CA TYR A 26 25.26 -25.56 1.49
C TYR A 26 25.23 -26.73 0.50
N GLU A 27 26.39 -27.19 0.09
CA GLU A 27 26.59 -28.51 -0.51
C GLU A 27 26.27 -29.58 0.57
N GLY A 28 25.31 -30.46 0.30
CA GLY A 28 25.20 -31.77 0.90
C GLY A 28 24.41 -31.89 2.18
N GLU A 29 23.15 -31.47 2.22
CA GLU A 29 22.25 -31.90 3.33
C GLU A 29 21.12 -32.80 2.83
N PRO A 30 20.76 -33.85 3.66
CA PRO A 30 19.77 -34.83 3.25
C PRO A 30 18.36 -34.29 3.19
N VAL A 31 17.49 -35.01 2.47
CA VAL A 31 16.10 -34.69 2.06
C VAL A 31 15.14 -34.18 3.16
N TYR A 32 15.57 -34.18 4.42
CA TYR A 32 14.81 -33.61 5.55
C TYR A 32 14.95 -32.09 5.71
N ALA A 33 15.75 -31.43 4.88
CA ALA A 33 16.04 -30.01 4.95
C ALA A 33 14.90 -29.12 4.38
N SER A 34 13.91 -29.69 3.71
CA SER A 34 12.79 -28.92 3.16
C SER A 34 11.90 -28.30 4.24
N ARG A 35 11.79 -28.95 5.39
CA ARG A 35 10.92 -28.56 6.51
C ARG A 35 11.31 -27.23 7.20
N TRP A 36 12.57 -26.80 7.02
CA TRP A 36 13.14 -25.64 7.74
C TRP A 36 13.63 -24.55 6.80
N ARG A 37 13.45 -24.71 5.51
CA ARG A 37 14.03 -23.82 4.49
C ARG A 37 13.55 -22.39 4.62
N ASP A 38 12.28 -22.18 4.93
CA ASP A 38 11.68 -20.85 5.04
C ASP A 38 12.07 -20.11 6.34
N TYR A 39 12.35 -20.84 7.41
CA TYR A 39 12.80 -20.26 8.68
C TYR A 39 14.28 -19.86 8.67
N ARG A 40 15.09 -20.48 7.80
CA ARG A 40 16.53 -20.22 7.68
C ARG A 40 16.85 -19.09 6.70
N ARG A 41 15.93 -18.72 5.83
CA ARG A 41 16.18 -17.59 4.91
C ARG A 41 16.28 -16.31 5.72
N SER A 42 17.45 -15.66 5.66
CA SER A 42 17.67 -14.36 6.27
C SER A 42 16.95 -13.24 5.51
N SER A 43 16.70 -13.44 4.22
CA SER A 43 16.01 -12.48 3.36
C SER A 43 15.20 -13.20 2.27
N TYR A 44 14.22 -12.52 1.74
CA TYR A 44 13.45 -12.95 0.57
C TYR A 44 13.09 -11.77 -0.32
N PHE A 45 12.89 -12.06 -1.58
CA PHE A 45 12.34 -11.14 -2.55
C PHE A 45 10.98 -11.67 -3.00
N GLY A 46 9.97 -10.81 -3.08
CA GLY A 46 8.62 -11.23 -3.41
C GLY A 46 7.97 -10.38 -4.50
N LEU A 47 7.17 -11.03 -5.33
CA LEU A 47 6.24 -10.38 -6.24
C LEU A 47 4.84 -10.40 -5.60
N ARG A 48 4.16 -9.28 -5.61
CA ARG A 48 2.79 -9.12 -5.09
C ARG A 48 1.87 -8.62 -6.19
N PHE A 49 0.70 -9.22 -6.26
CA PHE A 49 -0.38 -8.77 -7.14
C PHE A 49 -1.71 -8.96 -6.41
N GLY A 50 -2.64 -8.01 -6.53
CA GLY A 50 -3.89 -8.15 -5.80
C GLY A 50 -4.93 -7.08 -6.07
N LEU A 51 -5.94 -7.08 -5.21
CA LEU A 51 -7.09 -6.19 -5.28
C LEU A 51 -7.10 -5.23 -4.09
N ASN A 52 -7.56 -4.04 -4.35
CA ASN A 52 -7.83 -2.99 -3.39
C ASN A 52 -9.34 -2.74 -3.33
N VAL A 53 -9.86 -2.60 -2.12
CA VAL A 53 -11.22 -2.10 -1.86
C VAL A 53 -11.07 -0.82 -1.05
N PRO A 54 -10.83 0.33 -1.71
CA PRO A 54 -10.56 1.57 -1.03
C PRO A 54 -11.83 2.19 -0.46
N THR A 55 -11.69 2.78 0.71
CA THR A 55 -12.70 3.63 1.34
C THR A 55 -12.13 5.01 1.53
N VAL A 56 -12.91 6.05 1.25
CA VAL A 56 -12.51 7.43 1.51
C VAL A 56 -13.53 8.03 2.45
N ARG A 57 -13.05 8.61 3.54
CA ARG A 57 -13.88 9.29 4.52
C ARG A 57 -13.75 10.78 4.28
N TYR A 58 -14.86 11.40 3.90
CA TYR A 58 -15.01 12.84 3.80
C TYR A 58 -15.66 13.32 5.09
N LYS A 59 -14.98 14.16 5.84
CA LYS A 59 -15.51 14.79 7.04
C LYS A 59 -15.50 16.30 6.85
N GLY A 60 -16.67 16.88 6.71
CA GLY A 60 -16.89 18.34 6.58
C GLY A 60 -17.94 18.82 7.57
N THR A 61 -18.19 20.11 7.58
CA THR A 61 -19.15 20.80 8.47
C THR A 61 -20.60 20.31 8.26
N GLY A 62 -20.92 19.79 7.06
CA GLY A 62 -22.25 19.24 6.71
C GLY A 62 -22.45 17.75 6.97
N GLY A 63 -21.46 17.04 7.51
CA GLY A 63 -21.56 15.60 7.79
C GLY A 63 -20.51 14.74 7.07
N GLU A 64 -20.71 13.43 7.10
CA GLU A 64 -19.86 12.47 6.39
C GLU A 64 -20.53 12.08 5.06
N ALA A 65 -19.84 12.31 3.93
CA ALA A 65 -20.34 11.82 2.65
C ALA A 65 -20.10 10.31 2.53
N GLN A 66 -21.13 9.58 2.11
CA GLN A 66 -21.02 8.14 1.85
C GLN A 66 -20.28 7.91 0.53
N THR A 67 -19.30 7.04 0.58
CA THR A 67 -18.52 6.67 -0.59
C THR A 67 -18.63 5.19 -0.87
N ASN A 68 -18.88 4.85 -2.13
CA ASN A 68 -18.87 3.47 -2.59
C ASN A 68 -17.47 3.11 -3.05
N PRO A 69 -16.88 2.04 -2.49
CA PRO A 69 -15.57 1.58 -2.91
C PRO A 69 -15.64 1.03 -4.34
N LEU A 70 -14.68 1.41 -5.17
CA LEU A 70 -14.49 0.82 -6.49
C LEU A 70 -13.26 -0.08 -6.43
N PRO A 71 -13.41 -1.42 -6.48
CA PRO A 71 -12.30 -2.34 -6.46
C PRO A 71 -11.30 -2.04 -7.58
N ARG A 72 -10.01 -2.05 -7.24
CA ARG A 72 -8.89 -1.79 -8.13
C ARG A 72 -7.76 -2.75 -7.83
N TYR A 73 -6.73 -2.73 -8.65
CA TYR A 73 -5.59 -3.63 -8.52
C TYR A 73 -4.36 -2.92 -7.96
N HIS A 74 -3.46 -3.73 -7.45
CA HIS A 74 -2.09 -3.34 -7.15
C HIS A 74 -1.12 -4.41 -7.65
N ILE A 75 0.10 -3.98 -7.95
CA ILE A 75 1.21 -4.86 -8.32
C ILE A 75 2.50 -4.26 -7.78
N GLY A 76 3.40 -5.08 -7.29
CA GLY A 76 4.65 -4.59 -6.75
C GLY A 76 5.65 -5.66 -6.41
N LEU A 77 6.82 -5.17 -6.00
CA LEU A 77 7.95 -5.96 -5.55
C LEU A 77 8.20 -5.63 -4.09
N VAL A 78 8.48 -6.67 -3.31
CA VAL A 78 8.81 -6.53 -1.89
C VAL A 78 10.11 -7.24 -1.58
N TYR A 79 10.80 -6.76 -0.55
CA TYR A 79 12.00 -7.34 0.00
C TYR A 79 11.82 -7.43 1.52
N GLY A 80 12.02 -8.62 2.05
CA GLY A 80 11.96 -8.86 3.48
C GLY A 80 13.30 -9.33 4.03
N ASN A 81 13.69 -8.80 5.18
CA ASN A 81 14.91 -9.18 5.86
C ASN A 81 14.62 -9.55 7.32
N LYS A 82 15.24 -10.63 7.79
CA LYS A 82 15.10 -11.13 9.16
C LYS A 82 15.79 -10.20 10.13
N LEU A 83 15.11 -9.84 11.22
CA LEU A 83 15.64 -9.01 12.29
C LEU A 83 16.30 -9.87 13.35
N GLY A 84 17.59 -10.16 13.17
CA GLY A 84 18.40 -10.91 14.14
C GLY A 84 18.25 -12.43 14.09
N ASP A 85 19.24 -13.11 14.65
CA ASP A 85 19.27 -14.56 14.73
C ASP A 85 18.35 -15.07 15.84
N GLY A 86 17.53 -16.07 15.51
CA GLY A 86 16.61 -16.71 16.48
C GLY A 86 15.25 -16.04 16.67
N LEU A 87 15.02 -14.84 16.12
CA LEU A 87 13.71 -14.19 16.18
C LEU A 87 12.93 -14.42 14.89
N PRO A 88 11.63 -14.72 14.95
CA PRO A 88 10.79 -14.94 13.77
C PRO A 88 10.25 -13.61 13.17
N PHE A 89 10.95 -12.49 13.40
CA PHE A 89 10.57 -11.18 12.91
C PHE A 89 11.31 -10.83 11.61
N TYR A 90 10.54 -10.31 10.66
CA TYR A 90 11.04 -9.82 9.38
C TYR A 90 10.58 -8.38 9.16
N LEU A 91 11.48 -7.54 8.73
CA LEU A 91 11.16 -6.22 8.21
C LEU A 91 10.97 -6.34 6.70
N GLU A 92 9.77 -6.08 6.20
CA GLU A 92 9.48 -6.06 4.77
C GLU A 92 9.22 -4.63 4.32
N SER A 93 9.82 -4.29 3.18
CA SER A 93 9.54 -3.06 2.44
C SER A 93 9.48 -3.37 0.95
N GLY A 94 9.07 -2.41 0.13
CA GLY A 94 8.96 -2.65 -1.31
C GLY A 94 8.54 -1.42 -2.09
N LEU A 95 8.19 -1.66 -3.35
CA LEU A 95 7.61 -0.66 -4.22
C LEU A 95 6.36 -1.27 -4.88
N ILE A 96 5.21 -0.68 -4.59
CA ILE A 96 3.91 -1.15 -5.05
C ILE A 96 3.25 -0.05 -5.87
N TYR A 97 2.89 -0.35 -7.11
CA TYR A 97 1.94 0.44 -7.85
C TYR A 97 0.54 0.06 -7.42
N THR A 98 -0.23 1.01 -6.93
CA THR A 98 -1.58 0.79 -6.41
C THR A 98 -2.57 1.79 -7.00
N GLU A 99 -3.73 1.31 -7.41
CA GLU A 99 -4.84 2.13 -7.86
C GLU A 99 -5.95 2.11 -6.81
N LYS A 100 -6.39 3.29 -6.36
CA LYS A 100 -7.49 3.47 -5.42
C LYS A 100 -8.63 4.17 -6.15
N GLY A 101 -9.84 3.61 -6.13
CA GLY A 101 -11.01 4.17 -6.80
C GLY A 101 -12.16 4.35 -5.84
N THR A 102 -12.85 5.49 -5.93
CA THR A 102 -14.06 5.78 -5.14
C THR A 102 -15.15 6.35 -6.04
N GLU A 103 -16.37 5.99 -5.72
CA GLU A 103 -17.57 6.62 -6.25
C GLU A 103 -18.27 7.33 -5.11
N ILE A 104 -18.59 8.59 -5.32
CA ILE A 104 -19.29 9.42 -4.33
C ILE A 104 -20.74 9.50 -4.79
N GLU A 105 -21.68 9.24 -3.90
CA GLU A 105 -23.10 9.43 -4.18
C GLU A 105 -23.40 10.93 -4.32
N ALA A 106 -24.26 11.27 -5.27
CA ALA A 106 -24.62 12.66 -5.57
C ALA A 106 -25.26 13.31 -4.34
N THR A 107 -24.51 14.23 -3.76
CA THR A 107 -25.04 15.25 -2.86
C THR A 107 -24.93 16.57 -3.61
N GLU A 108 -25.78 17.55 -3.34
CA GLU A 108 -25.75 18.86 -4.02
C GLU A 108 -24.38 19.57 -3.93
N GLU A 109 -23.48 19.05 -3.10
CA GLU A 109 -22.17 19.62 -2.79
C GLU A 109 -20.99 18.89 -3.44
N VAL A 110 -21.16 17.79 -4.19
CA VAL A 110 -20.03 16.98 -4.67
C VAL A 110 -19.88 17.00 -6.19
N GLU A 111 -18.77 17.57 -6.65
CA GLU A 111 -18.44 17.70 -8.07
C GLU A 111 -18.07 16.36 -8.74
N PHE A 112 -17.50 15.41 -8.01
CA PHE A 112 -16.95 14.19 -8.59
C PHE A 112 -17.82 12.94 -8.37
N LYS A 113 -18.25 12.34 -9.48
CA LYS A 113 -18.97 11.07 -9.46
C LYS A 113 -18.05 9.87 -9.21
N LYS A 114 -16.91 9.83 -9.91
CA LYS A 114 -15.92 8.73 -9.81
C LYS A 114 -14.53 9.31 -9.82
N CYS A 115 -13.73 8.89 -8.85
CA CYS A 115 -12.34 9.31 -8.74
C CYS A 115 -11.43 8.08 -8.69
N TYR A 116 -10.45 8.03 -9.56
CA TYR A 116 -9.42 7.02 -9.62
C TYR A 116 -8.06 7.68 -9.38
N MET A 117 -7.36 7.26 -8.35
CA MET A 117 -6.05 7.78 -7.98
C MET A 117 -5.03 6.66 -8.06
N ARG A 118 -3.88 6.95 -8.67
CA ARG A 118 -2.76 6.02 -8.84
C ARG A 118 -1.59 6.47 -8.01
N TYR A 119 -1.04 5.55 -7.24
CA TYR A 119 0.06 5.81 -6.32
C TYR A 119 1.23 4.86 -6.56
N LEU A 120 2.43 5.36 -6.31
CA LEU A 120 3.57 4.54 -5.95
C LEU A 120 3.68 4.52 -4.44
N GLU A 121 3.64 3.34 -3.87
CA GLU A 121 3.55 3.11 -2.44
C GLU A 121 4.76 2.30 -1.96
N ILE A 122 5.31 2.71 -0.83
CA ILE A 122 6.38 2.03 -0.11
C ILE A 122 5.81 1.56 1.22
N PRO A 123 5.48 0.27 1.38
CA PRO A 123 5.16 -0.31 2.66
C PRO A 123 6.43 -0.47 3.50
N ILE A 124 6.30 -0.36 4.81
CA ILE A 124 7.34 -0.70 5.80
C ILE A 124 6.62 -1.43 6.91
N VAL A 125 6.72 -2.75 6.92
CA VAL A 125 5.95 -3.60 7.83
C VAL A 125 6.85 -4.59 8.56
N LEU A 126 6.55 -4.81 9.83
CA LEU A 126 7.12 -5.85 10.64
C LEU A 126 6.21 -7.07 10.55
N LYS A 127 6.74 -8.18 10.03
CA LYS A 127 6.06 -9.47 9.92
C LYS A 127 6.57 -10.42 10.99
N TYR A 128 5.66 -11.14 11.62
CA TYR A 128 5.98 -12.22 12.53
C TYR A 128 5.65 -13.56 11.86
N LYS A 129 6.67 -14.39 11.55
CA LYS A 129 6.45 -15.68 10.89
C LYS A 129 6.16 -16.76 11.95
N LEU A 130 4.89 -17.18 12.03
CA LEU A 130 4.44 -18.28 12.86
C LEU A 130 4.52 -19.59 12.06
N ASN A 131 5.45 -20.46 12.41
CA ASN A 131 5.48 -21.81 11.86
C ASN A 131 4.35 -22.63 12.46
N THR A 132 3.47 -23.12 11.61
CA THR A 132 2.50 -24.13 12.01
C THR A 132 3.15 -25.51 11.94
N ASN A 133 2.62 -26.49 12.69
CA ASN A 133 3.11 -27.88 12.61
C ASN A 133 2.78 -28.55 11.27
N ALA A 134 2.13 -27.86 10.37
CA ALA A 134 1.87 -28.31 9.00
C ALA A 134 3.10 -28.05 8.12
N ASP A 135 3.45 -29.03 7.29
CA ASP A 135 4.58 -28.93 6.39
C ASP A 135 4.44 -27.74 5.46
N ASP A 136 5.46 -26.89 5.43
CA ASP A 136 5.59 -25.72 4.53
C ASP A 136 4.51 -24.61 4.64
N PHE A 137 3.73 -24.59 5.73
CA PHE A 137 2.72 -23.55 5.94
C PHE A 137 3.09 -22.62 7.09
N THR A 138 3.08 -21.30 6.82
CA THR A 138 3.33 -20.28 7.83
C THR A 138 2.22 -19.22 7.84
N VAL A 139 1.86 -18.75 9.03
CA VAL A 139 0.98 -17.60 9.23
C VAL A 139 1.84 -16.40 9.59
N GLN A 140 1.58 -15.27 8.97
CA GLN A 140 2.45 -14.09 9.05
C GLN A 140 1.62 -12.84 9.37
N PRO A 141 1.19 -12.63 10.63
CA PRO A 141 0.62 -11.37 11.02
C PRO A 141 1.67 -10.25 10.84
N PHE A 142 1.22 -9.10 10.41
CA PHE A 142 2.07 -7.96 10.20
C PHE A 142 1.43 -6.66 10.65
N PHE A 143 2.30 -5.71 11.01
CA PHE A 143 1.94 -4.36 11.38
C PHE A 143 3.06 -3.41 10.93
N GLY A 144 2.67 -2.21 10.52
CA GLY A 144 3.64 -1.19 10.11
C GLY A 144 2.97 0.04 9.54
N GLY A 145 3.60 0.63 8.55
CA GLY A 145 3.10 1.80 7.86
C GLY A 145 3.29 1.73 6.36
N PHE A 146 2.77 2.73 5.68
CA PHE A 146 3.00 2.97 4.27
C PHE A 146 3.20 4.45 4.00
N MET A 147 3.95 4.75 2.96
CA MET A 147 4.06 6.07 2.35
C MET A 147 3.74 5.93 0.87
N ALA A 148 2.95 6.86 0.33
CA ALA A 148 2.51 6.80 -1.06
C ALA A 148 2.59 8.17 -1.72
N VAL A 149 2.94 8.18 -3.02
CA VAL A 149 2.98 9.38 -3.83
C VAL A 149 2.09 9.20 -5.04
N GLY A 150 1.11 10.11 -5.21
CA GLY A 150 0.20 10.13 -6.33
C GLY A 150 0.92 10.45 -7.65
N VAL A 151 0.95 9.48 -8.56
CA VAL A 151 1.60 9.59 -9.88
C VAL A 151 0.63 10.00 -10.98
N GLY A 152 -0.67 9.86 -10.76
CA GLY A 152 -1.71 10.25 -11.72
C GLY A 152 -3.08 9.79 -11.28
N GLY A 153 -4.08 10.10 -12.10
CA GLY A 153 -5.45 9.69 -11.81
C GLY A 153 -6.42 10.20 -12.85
N THR A 154 -7.68 9.86 -12.64
CA THR A 154 -8.79 10.32 -13.49
C THR A 154 -10.02 10.52 -12.62
N ALA A 155 -10.53 11.73 -12.59
CA ALA A 155 -11.81 12.03 -11.97
C ALA A 155 -12.85 12.38 -13.04
N LYS A 156 -14.07 11.89 -12.87
CA LYS A 156 -15.23 12.23 -13.71
C LYS A 156 -16.16 13.12 -12.90
N LEU A 157 -16.55 14.24 -13.47
CA LEU A 157 -17.54 15.15 -12.89
C LEU A 157 -18.97 14.66 -13.13
N TYR A 158 -19.91 15.10 -12.30
CA TYR A 158 -21.33 14.77 -12.44
C TYR A 158 -21.93 15.31 -13.74
N ASP A 159 -21.66 16.57 -14.06
CA ASP A 159 -22.29 17.29 -15.19
C ASP A 159 -21.50 17.25 -16.49
N SER A 160 -20.35 16.62 -16.52
CA SER A 160 -19.46 16.69 -17.67
C SER A 160 -18.92 15.32 -18.07
N ARG A 161 -18.85 15.05 -19.37
CA ARG A 161 -18.07 13.95 -19.92
C ARG A 161 -16.55 14.17 -19.78
N THR A 162 -16.16 15.31 -19.23
CA THR A 162 -14.76 15.70 -19.08
C THR A 162 -14.08 14.89 -17.99
N LYS A 163 -12.91 14.39 -18.32
CA LYS A 163 -12.02 13.69 -17.37
C LYS A 163 -10.94 14.66 -16.95
N ILE A 164 -10.73 14.79 -15.66
CA ILE A 164 -9.68 15.65 -15.11
C ILE A 164 -8.72 14.85 -14.25
N ASN A 165 -7.51 15.38 -14.05
CA ASN A 165 -6.55 14.79 -13.13
C ASN A 165 -6.89 15.22 -11.70
N PRO A 166 -7.17 14.29 -10.76
CA PRO A 166 -7.51 14.62 -9.38
C PRO A 166 -6.39 15.35 -8.64
N PHE A 167 -5.13 15.15 -9.04
CA PHE A 167 -3.98 15.85 -8.48
C PHE A 167 -3.67 17.20 -9.18
N GLY A 168 -4.46 17.56 -10.18
CA GLY A 168 -4.35 18.86 -10.86
C GLY A 168 -4.97 19.97 -10.03
N ALA A 169 -4.51 21.22 -10.26
CA ALA A 169 -5.02 22.43 -9.61
C ALA A 169 -5.11 22.31 -8.06
N ASP A 170 -4.18 21.58 -7.43
CA ASP A 170 -4.10 21.38 -5.97
C ASP A 170 -5.41 20.86 -5.31
N ARG A 171 -6.23 20.09 -6.06
CA ARG A 171 -7.47 19.48 -5.52
C ARG A 171 -7.19 18.40 -4.49
N TYR A 172 -6.31 17.45 -4.82
CA TYR A 172 -5.84 16.44 -3.88
C TYR A 172 -4.33 16.55 -3.73
N LYS A 173 -3.85 16.35 -2.51
CA LYS A 173 -2.42 16.22 -2.24
C LYS A 173 -1.93 14.90 -2.81
N ARG A 174 -0.71 14.93 -3.38
CA ARG A 174 -0.08 13.71 -3.93
C ARG A 174 0.46 12.77 -2.86
N PHE A 175 0.79 13.30 -1.68
CA PHE A 175 1.37 12.52 -0.59
C PHE A 175 0.27 11.95 0.30
N ASP A 176 0.33 10.64 0.53
CA ASP A 176 -0.48 9.90 1.50
C ASP A 176 0.43 9.03 2.36
N ALA A 177 0.09 8.85 3.62
CA ALA A 177 0.79 7.95 4.51
C ALA A 177 -0.13 7.50 5.64
N GLY A 178 0.16 6.32 6.20
CA GLY A 178 -0.68 5.75 7.22
C GLY A 178 -0.11 4.49 7.85
N LEU A 179 -0.96 3.83 8.59
CA LEU A 179 -0.69 2.53 9.19
C LEU A 179 -1.21 1.41 8.30
N ARG A 180 -0.53 0.27 8.37
CA ARG A 180 -0.91 -0.97 7.69
C ARG A 180 -0.91 -2.10 8.70
N VAL A 181 -2.00 -2.87 8.76
CA VAL A 181 -2.14 -4.05 9.59
C VAL A 181 -2.76 -5.17 8.79
N GLY A 182 -2.33 -6.40 9.03
CA GLY A 182 -2.90 -7.54 8.32
C GLY A 182 -2.29 -8.87 8.72
N CYS A 183 -2.64 -9.87 7.93
CA CYS A 183 -2.14 -11.22 8.10
C CYS A 183 -1.86 -11.83 6.73
N GLY A 184 -0.69 -12.42 6.59
CA GLY A 184 -0.29 -13.23 5.45
C GLY A 184 -0.28 -14.71 5.79
N MET A 185 -0.32 -15.52 4.75
CA MET A 185 -0.15 -16.97 4.80
C MET A 185 0.80 -17.36 3.68
N ALA A 186 1.82 -18.17 3.98
CA ALA A 186 2.70 -18.69 2.97
C ALA A 186 2.62 -20.21 2.95
N PHE A 187 2.60 -20.76 1.75
CA PHE A 187 2.71 -22.18 1.47
C PHE A 187 3.78 -22.38 0.41
N GLN A 188 4.90 -22.96 0.82
CA GLN A 188 6.11 -23.03 -0.01
C GLN A 188 6.55 -21.63 -0.48
N ASN A 189 6.51 -21.38 -1.77
CA ASN A 189 6.84 -20.09 -2.38
C ASN A 189 5.61 -19.21 -2.61
N PHE A 190 4.40 -19.74 -2.46
CA PHE A 190 3.17 -18.99 -2.64
C PHE A 190 2.83 -18.21 -1.38
N TYR A 191 2.41 -16.99 -1.59
CA TYR A 191 2.04 -16.07 -0.52
C TYR A 191 0.67 -15.47 -0.78
N PHE A 192 -0.17 -15.46 0.24
CA PHE A 192 -1.45 -14.77 0.27
C PHE A 192 -1.47 -13.82 1.46
N GLU A 193 -1.99 -12.61 1.29
CA GLU A 193 -2.19 -11.69 2.40
C GLU A 193 -3.50 -10.94 2.30
N MET A 194 -4.04 -10.59 3.46
CA MET A 194 -5.13 -9.65 3.63
C MET A 194 -4.68 -8.57 4.61
N GLY A 195 -4.82 -7.31 4.21
CA GLY A 195 -4.41 -6.17 5.00
C GLY A 195 -5.39 -5.02 4.95
N TYR A 196 -5.27 -4.13 5.91
CA TYR A 196 -6.03 -2.89 5.95
C TYR A 196 -5.10 -1.70 6.18
N ASP A 197 -5.21 -0.72 5.27
CA ASP A 197 -4.49 0.54 5.34
C ASP A 197 -5.37 1.60 5.99
N ILE A 198 -4.82 2.30 6.97
CA ILE A 198 -5.46 3.41 7.68
C ILE A 198 -4.69 4.67 7.33
N GLY A 199 -5.22 5.50 6.41
CA GLY A 199 -4.62 6.78 6.07
C GLY A 199 -4.72 7.76 7.24
N LEU A 200 -3.58 8.32 7.61
CA LEU A 200 -3.48 9.29 8.69
C LEU A 200 -3.42 10.72 8.19
N PHE A 201 -2.97 10.92 6.94
CA PHE A 201 -2.81 12.24 6.36
C PHE A 201 -4.10 12.74 5.74
N ASN A 202 -4.32 14.05 5.87
CA ASN A 202 -5.36 14.74 5.12
C ASN A 202 -4.88 14.97 3.68
N ILE A 203 -5.51 14.28 2.73
CA ILE A 203 -5.19 14.40 1.30
C ILE A 203 -5.99 15.50 0.58
N ALA A 204 -6.84 16.26 1.28
CA ALA A 204 -7.49 17.42 0.71
C ALA A 204 -6.46 18.46 0.27
N GLY A 205 -6.55 18.93 -0.95
CA GLY A 205 -5.73 20.01 -1.50
C GLY A 205 -6.21 21.37 -1.05
N ARG A 206 -5.45 22.42 -1.35
CA ARG A 206 -5.81 23.81 -0.98
C ARG A 206 -7.06 24.30 -1.72
N ASN A 207 -7.21 23.92 -2.98
CA ASN A 207 -8.30 24.36 -3.83
C ASN A 207 -9.47 23.38 -3.83
N TYR A 208 -9.47 22.43 -2.88
CA TYR A 208 -10.59 21.51 -2.72
C TYR A 208 -11.85 22.28 -2.26
N SER A 209 -11.67 23.32 -1.45
CA SER A 209 -12.74 24.20 -0.95
C SER A 209 -13.26 25.21 -1.99
N GLU A 210 -12.48 25.60 -3.01
CA GLU A 210 -12.94 26.54 -4.04
C GLU A 210 -14.06 25.97 -4.93
N TYR A 211 -14.20 24.64 -4.97
CA TYR A 211 -15.22 23.94 -5.74
C TYR A 211 -16.41 23.45 -4.91
N HIS A 212 -16.32 23.60 -3.60
CA HIS A 212 -17.34 23.18 -2.66
C HIS A 212 -17.53 24.31 -1.65
N TYR A 213 -18.65 25.01 -1.73
CA TYR A 213 -19.13 26.05 -0.83
C TYR A 213 -18.23 26.41 0.38
N ASP A 214 -18.19 27.68 0.72
CA ASP A 214 -17.27 28.42 1.59
C ASP A 214 -16.88 27.81 2.97
N ASP A 215 -17.40 26.65 3.37
CA ASP A 215 -17.25 26.08 4.71
C ASP A 215 -16.66 24.67 4.77
N PHE A 216 -16.07 24.14 3.68
CA PHE A 216 -15.45 22.82 3.75
C PHE A 216 -14.06 22.86 4.41
N ASP A 217 -14.00 22.92 5.73
CA ASP A 217 -12.79 22.63 6.54
C ASP A 217 -12.53 21.12 6.51
N GLY A 218 -12.52 20.55 5.29
CA GLY A 218 -12.64 19.13 5.05
C GLY A 218 -11.37 18.35 5.29
N HIS A 219 -11.50 17.32 6.10
CA HIS A 219 -10.49 16.27 6.24
C HIS A 219 -10.87 15.08 5.37
N ILE A 220 -10.01 14.74 4.42
CA ILE A 220 -10.16 13.55 3.57
C ILE A 220 -9.09 12.55 3.98
N ARG A 221 -9.52 11.40 4.47
CA ARG A 221 -8.63 10.28 4.84
C ARG A 221 -8.94 9.06 4.01
N THR A 222 -7.90 8.35 3.62
CA THR A 222 -8.00 7.10 2.87
C THR A 222 -8.08 5.91 3.83
N GLY A 223 -8.86 4.91 3.45
CA GLY A 223 -8.78 3.56 3.97
C GLY A 223 -8.67 2.60 2.80
N ASN A 224 -8.11 1.41 2.97
CA ASN A 224 -7.99 0.48 1.87
C ASN A 224 -7.87 -0.96 2.40
N LEU A 225 -8.85 -1.80 2.08
CA LEU A 225 -8.73 -3.23 2.27
C LEU A 225 -7.95 -3.81 1.09
N THR A 226 -6.86 -4.51 1.36
CA THR A 226 -6.00 -5.14 0.36
C THR A 226 -6.07 -6.66 0.46
N MET A 227 -6.11 -7.31 -0.68
CA MET A 227 -5.96 -8.76 -0.81
C MET A 227 -4.90 -9.02 -1.87
N SER A 228 -3.80 -9.68 -1.49
CA SER A 228 -2.68 -9.93 -2.38
C SER A 228 -2.38 -11.42 -2.51
N LEU A 229 -2.01 -11.81 -3.72
CA LEU A 229 -1.32 -13.06 -4.01
C LEU A 229 0.13 -12.74 -4.35
N GLY A 230 1.04 -13.63 -4.03
CA GLY A 230 2.44 -13.42 -4.32
C GLY A 230 3.25 -14.70 -4.42
N VAL A 231 4.49 -14.50 -4.82
CA VAL A 231 5.52 -15.54 -4.83
C VAL A 231 6.76 -14.97 -4.18
N ASP A 232 7.33 -15.71 -3.23
CA ASP A 232 8.56 -15.35 -2.53
C ASP A 232 9.72 -16.24 -3.01
N PHE A 233 10.86 -15.59 -3.34
CA PHE A 233 12.06 -16.24 -3.88
C PHE A 233 13.21 -16.19 -2.89
#